data_c22bb7e92ebfd3baea32a0c2aea947db
#
_entry.id   c22bb7e92ebfd3baea32a0c2aea947db
#
_cell.length_a   1.000
_cell.length_b   1.000
_cell.length_c   1.000
_cell.angle_alpha   90.00
_cell.angle_beta   90.00
_cell.angle_gamma   90.00
#
_symmetry.space_group_name_H-M   'P 1'
#
loop_
_entity.id
_entity.type
_entity.pdbx_description
1 polymer ?
#
loop_
_entity_poly.entity_id
_entity_poly.type
_entity_poly.pdbx_seq_one_letter_code
_entity_poly.pdbx_strand_id
1 'polypeptide(L)'
;MQFMAVRNAVSVLLLAAIVAGCAYDPIFSFPSDVGDVTAGRQAFIDHQCHQCHSIAGVSLPPLAGGSTILLELGGETAFVKSEGELLTSIINPNHSISERYREQSQLAGNLPLESPMPMPHIDNMTVRQLIDIVAFLDSRYILTEGYTSNL
;
A
#
# COMPACT_ATOMS: atom_id res chain seq x y z
N MET A 1 14.66 40.93 37.33
CA MET A 1 14.57 40.73 35.85
C MET A 1 15.23 39.42 35.36
N GLN A 2 16.31 38.92 35.95
CA GLN A 2 17.00 37.69 35.55
C GLN A 2 16.14 36.40 35.66
N PHE A 3 15.34 36.27 36.73
CA PHE A 3 14.48 35.09 36.92
C PHE A 3 13.39 34.89 35.85
N MET A 4 12.85 35.99 35.28
CA MET A 4 11.87 35.90 34.21
C MET A 4 12.49 35.44 32.88
N ALA A 5 13.71 35.89 32.61
CA ALA A 5 14.42 35.49 31.36
C ALA A 5 14.77 34.00 31.37
N VAL A 6 15.23 33.47 32.52
CA VAL A 6 15.55 32.02 32.66
C VAL A 6 14.30 31.16 32.53
N ARG A 7 13.19 31.57 33.14
CA ARG A 7 11.91 30.84 33.05
C ARG A 7 11.39 30.78 31.63
N ASN A 8 11.47 31.87 30.87
CA ASN A 8 11.04 31.90 29.47
C ASN A 8 11.97 31.06 28.59
N ALA A 9 13.28 31.07 28.82
CA ALA A 9 14.24 30.26 28.07
C ALA A 9 14.01 28.74 28.29
N VAL A 10 13.73 28.32 29.53
CA VAL A 10 13.41 26.92 29.84
C VAL A 10 12.09 26.49 29.20
N SER A 11 11.07 27.35 29.19
CA SER A 11 9.79 27.06 28.56
C SER A 11 9.91 26.91 27.04
N VAL A 12 10.71 27.73 26.37
CA VAL A 12 10.97 27.66 24.94
C VAL A 12 11.75 26.40 24.60
N LEU A 13 12.75 26.01 25.39
CA LEU A 13 13.52 24.78 25.22
C LEU A 13 12.66 23.53 25.39
N LEU A 14 11.74 23.51 26.37
CA LEU A 14 10.79 22.41 26.56
C LEU A 14 9.80 22.29 25.40
N LEU A 15 9.31 23.41 24.89
CA LEU A 15 8.42 23.42 23.73
C LEU A 15 9.13 22.91 22.47
N ALA A 16 10.37 23.32 22.24
CA ALA A 16 11.18 22.86 21.11
C ALA A 16 11.47 21.35 21.16
N ALA A 17 11.69 20.80 22.36
CA ALA A 17 11.90 19.37 22.55
C ALA A 17 10.64 18.51 22.22
N ILE A 18 9.43 19.05 22.46
CA ILE A 18 8.18 18.37 22.18
C ILE A 18 7.92 18.32 20.67
N VAL A 19 8.29 19.38 19.93
CA VAL A 19 8.10 19.43 18.47
C VAL A 19 9.10 18.54 17.73
N ALA A 20 10.32 18.37 18.24
CA ALA A 20 11.33 17.49 17.67
C ALA A 20 10.98 15.99 17.79
N GLY A 21 10.10 15.63 18.72
CA GLY A 21 9.65 14.24 18.91
C GLY A 21 8.66 13.73 17.87
N CYS A 22 8.13 14.59 17.00
CA CYS A 22 7.17 14.20 15.96
C CYS A 22 7.80 13.78 14.62
N ALA A 23 9.11 13.90 14.47
CA ALA A 23 9.85 13.36 13.32
C ALA A 23 10.29 11.91 13.62
N TYR A 24 9.33 11.04 13.90
CA TYR A 24 9.60 9.62 14.08
C TYR A 24 9.46 8.93 12.73
N ASP A 25 10.58 8.62 12.11
CA ASP A 25 10.58 7.70 10.97
C ASP A 25 10.02 6.36 11.46
N PRO A 26 8.99 5.83 10.80
CA PRO A 26 8.43 4.54 11.20
C PRO A 26 9.54 3.49 11.14
N ILE A 27 9.88 2.88 12.27
CA ILE A 27 10.89 1.81 12.40
C ILE A 27 10.55 0.57 11.56
N PHE A 28 9.38 0.55 10.97
CA PHE A 28 8.91 -0.47 10.03
C PHE A 28 8.85 0.07 8.59
N SER A 29 9.99 0.37 8.00
CA SER A 29 10.13 0.25 6.57
C SER A 29 10.47 -1.20 6.28
N PHE A 30 9.63 -1.92 5.56
CA PHE A 30 10.06 -3.17 4.94
C PHE A 30 11.16 -2.78 3.95
N PRO A 31 12.38 -3.33 4.07
CA PRO A 31 13.40 -3.05 3.07
C PRO A 31 12.93 -3.61 1.73
N SER A 32 12.75 -2.75 0.74
CA SER A 32 12.38 -3.10 -0.65
C SER A 32 13.34 -4.10 -1.29
N ASP A 33 14.57 -4.19 -0.75
CA ASP A 33 15.61 -5.09 -1.19
C ASP A 33 15.47 -6.55 -0.67
N VAL A 34 14.48 -6.82 0.18
CA VAL A 34 14.27 -8.15 0.79
C VAL A 34 13.31 -9.04 -0.02
N GLY A 35 12.41 -8.45 -0.82
CA GLY A 35 11.43 -9.19 -1.62
C GLY A 35 11.99 -9.66 -2.97
N ASP A 36 11.60 -10.85 -3.41
CA ASP A 36 11.91 -11.39 -4.74
C ASP A 36 10.73 -11.15 -5.69
N VAL A 37 10.95 -10.32 -6.72
CA VAL A 37 9.93 -9.96 -7.73
C VAL A 37 9.41 -11.18 -8.49
N THR A 38 10.27 -12.17 -8.77
CA THR A 38 9.88 -13.38 -9.51
C THR A 38 9.05 -14.31 -8.63
N ALA A 39 9.49 -14.53 -7.38
CA ALA A 39 8.74 -15.29 -6.40
C ALA A 39 7.40 -14.60 -6.08
N GLY A 40 7.40 -13.27 -6.00
CA GLY A 40 6.19 -12.46 -5.78
C GLY A 40 5.17 -12.61 -6.90
N ARG A 41 5.62 -12.61 -8.17
CA ARG A 41 4.74 -12.91 -9.31
C ARG A 41 4.13 -14.31 -9.20
N GLN A 42 4.92 -15.31 -8.79
CA GLN A 42 4.43 -16.67 -8.62
C GLN A 42 3.44 -16.74 -7.45
N ALA A 43 3.77 -16.15 -6.31
CA ALA A 43 2.88 -16.10 -5.14
C ALA A 43 1.55 -15.38 -5.48
N PHE A 44 1.59 -14.29 -6.26
CA PHE A 44 0.40 -13.59 -6.75
C PHE A 44 -0.54 -14.50 -7.56
N ILE A 45 0.03 -15.41 -8.35
CA ILE A 45 -0.72 -16.41 -9.12
C ILE A 45 -1.25 -17.52 -8.20
N ASP A 46 -0.41 -18.05 -7.32
CA ASP A 46 -0.75 -19.17 -6.43
C ASP A 46 -1.87 -18.80 -5.44
N HIS A 47 -1.86 -17.55 -4.95
CA HIS A 47 -2.93 -16.98 -4.13
C HIS A 47 -4.12 -16.46 -4.94
N GLN A 48 -4.15 -16.71 -6.26
CA GLN A 48 -5.25 -16.38 -7.16
C GLN A 48 -5.59 -14.87 -7.22
N CYS A 49 -4.67 -13.98 -6.86
CA CYS A 49 -4.87 -12.53 -6.93
C CYS A 49 -5.24 -12.08 -8.35
N HIS A 50 -4.70 -12.77 -9.36
CA HIS A 50 -4.96 -12.51 -10.77
C HIS A 50 -6.42 -12.75 -11.19
N GLN A 51 -7.25 -13.38 -10.34
CA GLN A 51 -8.69 -13.52 -10.65
C GLN A 51 -9.43 -12.19 -10.61
N CYS A 52 -8.94 -11.21 -9.83
CA CYS A 52 -9.53 -9.88 -9.70
C CYS A 52 -8.58 -8.77 -10.13
N HIS A 53 -7.28 -9.05 -10.30
CA HIS A 53 -6.27 -8.06 -10.63
C HIS A 53 -5.49 -8.43 -11.89
N SER A 54 -5.51 -7.53 -12.86
CA SER A 54 -4.50 -7.52 -13.93
C SER A 54 -3.29 -6.68 -13.50
N ILE A 55 -2.15 -6.91 -14.12
CA ILE A 55 -0.92 -6.15 -13.87
C ILE A 55 -0.48 -5.51 -15.17
N ALA A 56 -0.27 -4.19 -15.15
CA ALA A 56 0.18 -3.45 -16.32
C ALA A 56 1.47 -4.03 -16.89
N GLY A 57 1.45 -4.36 -18.18
CA GLY A 57 2.60 -4.90 -18.91
C GLY A 57 2.99 -6.35 -18.54
N VAL A 58 2.16 -7.08 -17.77
CA VAL A 58 2.44 -8.46 -17.37
C VAL A 58 1.36 -9.41 -17.88
N SER A 59 1.77 -10.43 -18.61
CA SER A 59 0.87 -11.53 -19.00
C SER A 59 0.71 -12.49 -17.80
N LEU A 60 -0.53 -12.66 -17.36
CA LEU A 60 -0.92 -13.58 -16.29
C LEU A 60 -1.73 -14.75 -16.89
N PRO A 61 -1.82 -15.89 -16.18
CA PRO A 61 -2.67 -17.00 -16.62
C PRO A 61 -4.12 -16.55 -16.83
N PRO A 62 -4.85 -17.19 -17.75
CA PRO A 62 -6.26 -16.86 -17.98
C PRO A 62 -7.11 -17.12 -16.72
N LEU A 63 -8.13 -16.30 -16.53
CA LEU A 63 -9.06 -16.42 -15.43
C LEU A 63 -9.90 -17.69 -15.54
N ALA A 64 -9.91 -18.50 -14.49
CA ALA A 64 -10.86 -19.59 -14.38
C ALA A 64 -12.16 -19.06 -13.75
N GLY A 65 -13.17 -18.75 -14.57
CA GLY A 65 -14.50 -18.39 -14.07
C GLY A 65 -14.86 -16.91 -14.01
N GLY A 66 -14.08 -16.03 -14.63
CA GLY A 66 -14.46 -14.63 -14.93
C GLY A 66 -14.93 -13.80 -13.73
N SER A 67 -14.03 -13.09 -13.03
CA SER A 67 -14.44 -12.02 -12.14
C SER A 67 -15.12 -10.89 -12.92
N THR A 68 -16.23 -10.38 -12.41
CA THR A 68 -16.94 -9.23 -13.00
C THR A 68 -16.20 -7.92 -12.75
N ILE A 69 -15.24 -7.91 -11.82
CA ILE A 69 -14.45 -6.74 -11.43
C ILE A 69 -12.98 -7.08 -11.65
N LEU A 70 -12.37 -6.43 -12.63
CA LEU A 70 -10.95 -6.52 -12.89
C LEU A 70 -10.32 -5.15 -12.62
N LEU A 71 -9.49 -5.07 -11.57
CA LEU A 71 -8.71 -3.88 -11.25
C LEU A 71 -7.28 -4.06 -11.74
N GLU A 72 -6.86 -3.18 -12.65
CA GLU A 72 -5.47 -3.13 -13.09
C GLU A 72 -4.59 -2.49 -12.02
N LEU A 73 -3.47 -3.15 -11.69
CA LEU A 73 -2.44 -2.68 -10.79
C LEU A 73 -1.16 -2.36 -11.58
N GLY A 74 -0.36 -1.45 -11.06
CA GLY A 74 0.85 -0.98 -11.76
C GLY A 74 0.56 0.03 -12.85
N GLY A 75 1.56 0.27 -13.72
CA GLY A 75 1.53 1.27 -14.78
C GLY A 75 1.91 2.66 -14.32
N GLU A 76 1.76 3.64 -15.21
CA GLU A 76 2.06 5.03 -14.91
C GLU A 76 1.03 5.61 -13.93
N THR A 77 1.52 6.28 -12.91
CA THR A 77 0.68 6.93 -11.88
C THR A 77 1.34 8.21 -11.37
N ALA A 78 0.50 9.18 -11.01
CA ALA A 78 0.94 10.39 -10.33
C ALA A 78 1.29 10.16 -8.84
N PHE A 79 0.86 9.02 -8.28
CA PHE A 79 1.09 8.68 -6.89
C PHE A 79 1.35 7.18 -6.77
N VAL A 80 2.54 6.83 -6.31
CA VAL A 80 2.91 5.44 -6.00
C VAL A 80 2.65 5.19 -4.51
N LYS A 81 1.91 4.12 -4.21
CA LYS A 81 1.73 3.67 -2.83
C LYS A 81 3.07 3.21 -2.26
N SER A 82 3.34 3.55 -1.01
CA SER A 82 4.46 2.97 -0.28
C SER A 82 4.28 1.46 -0.11
N GLU A 83 5.37 0.74 0.11
CA GLU A 83 5.33 -0.71 0.39
C GLU A 83 4.44 -1.05 1.58
N GLY A 84 4.46 -0.21 2.62
CA GLY A 84 3.58 -0.35 3.79
C GLY A 84 2.10 -0.19 3.42
N GLU A 85 1.75 0.70 2.51
CA GLU A 85 0.38 0.86 2.00
C GLU A 85 -0.04 -0.31 1.11
N LEU A 86 0.86 -0.82 0.26
CA LEU A 86 0.61 -2.02 -0.54
C LEU A 86 0.37 -3.23 0.37
N LEU A 87 1.25 -3.44 1.35
CA LEU A 87 1.12 -4.48 2.35
C LEU A 87 -0.21 -4.37 3.10
N THR A 88 -0.53 -3.18 3.59
CA THR A 88 -1.80 -2.92 4.30
C THR A 88 -3.01 -3.20 3.41
N SER A 89 -2.93 -2.85 2.12
CA SER A 89 -4.02 -3.10 1.18
C SER A 89 -4.27 -4.60 0.95
N ILE A 90 -3.24 -5.44 1.11
CA ILE A 90 -3.36 -6.90 0.99
C ILE A 90 -3.96 -7.50 2.27
N ILE A 91 -3.42 -7.15 3.45
CA ILE A 91 -3.82 -7.77 4.72
C ILE A 91 -5.09 -7.17 5.34
N ASN A 92 -5.44 -5.95 4.96
CA ASN A 92 -6.64 -5.25 5.39
C ASN A 92 -7.28 -4.48 4.23
N PRO A 93 -7.90 -5.17 3.27
CA PRO A 93 -8.42 -4.54 2.05
C PRO A 93 -9.54 -3.53 2.29
N ASN A 94 -10.15 -3.54 3.48
CA ASN A 94 -11.16 -2.55 3.87
C ASN A 94 -10.53 -1.25 4.42
N HIS A 95 -9.22 -1.23 4.68
CA HIS A 95 -8.53 -0.03 5.16
C HIS A 95 -8.65 1.15 4.17
N SER A 96 -8.53 0.88 2.89
CA SER A 96 -8.64 1.89 1.83
C SER A 96 -9.26 1.30 0.58
N ILE A 97 -10.52 1.61 0.34
CA ILE A 97 -11.24 1.19 -0.87
C ILE A 97 -10.83 2.10 -2.04
N SER A 98 -10.38 1.52 -3.15
CA SER A 98 -9.97 2.29 -4.33
C SER A 98 -11.14 3.08 -4.92
N GLU A 99 -10.85 4.30 -5.44
CA GLU A 99 -11.87 5.15 -6.06
C GLU A 99 -12.49 4.47 -7.28
N ARG A 100 -11.70 3.81 -8.10
CA ARG A 100 -12.20 3.04 -9.25
C ARG A 100 -13.23 1.98 -8.83
N TYR A 101 -13.00 1.27 -7.72
CA TYR A 101 -13.98 0.32 -7.21
C TYR A 101 -15.21 1.02 -6.63
N ARG A 102 -15.03 2.17 -5.98
CA ARG A 102 -16.15 2.98 -5.47
C ARG A 102 -17.07 3.41 -6.59
N GLU A 103 -16.52 3.93 -7.69
CA GLU A 103 -17.27 4.36 -8.86
C GLU A 103 -18.07 3.22 -9.48
N GLN A 104 -17.44 2.06 -9.65
CA GLN A 104 -18.10 0.86 -10.17
C GLN A 104 -19.22 0.37 -9.25
N SER A 105 -19.03 0.43 -7.93
CA SER A 105 -19.98 -0.05 -6.95
C SER A 105 -21.13 0.91 -6.70
N GLN A 106 -20.90 2.23 -6.82
CA GLN A 106 -21.96 3.24 -6.74
C GLN A 106 -22.97 3.10 -7.88
N LEU A 107 -22.51 2.70 -9.05
CA LEU A 107 -23.38 2.33 -10.17
C LEU A 107 -24.25 1.12 -9.86
N ALA A 108 -23.85 0.27 -8.90
CA ALA A 108 -24.60 -0.89 -8.44
C ALA A 108 -25.51 -0.62 -7.22
N GLY A 109 -25.46 0.59 -6.63
CA GLY A 109 -26.37 0.99 -5.53
C GLY A 109 -26.09 0.33 -4.17
N ASN A 110 -24.89 -0.24 -3.96
CA ASN A 110 -24.52 -0.95 -2.75
C ASN A 110 -23.76 -0.07 -1.76
N LEU A 111 -24.32 0.14 -0.56
CA LEU A 111 -23.67 0.78 0.60
C LEU A 111 -24.00 -0.04 1.88
N PRO A 112 -23.06 -0.22 2.84
CA PRO A 112 -21.67 0.24 2.87
C PRO A 112 -20.77 -0.54 1.91
N LEU A 113 -19.74 0.14 1.41
CA LEU A 113 -18.81 -0.42 0.45
C LEU A 113 -17.75 -1.25 1.21
N GLU A 114 -17.75 -2.54 0.99
CA GLU A 114 -16.71 -3.45 1.48
C GLU A 114 -15.87 -3.97 0.31
N SER A 115 -14.63 -4.31 0.61
CA SER A 115 -13.74 -4.91 -0.37
C SER A 115 -14.21 -6.33 -0.72
N PRO A 116 -14.32 -6.68 -2.01
CA PRO A 116 -14.62 -8.04 -2.43
C PRO A 116 -13.41 -8.98 -2.32
N MET A 117 -12.24 -8.50 -1.88
CA MET A 117 -11.06 -9.35 -1.69
C MET A 117 -11.34 -10.38 -0.59
N PRO A 118 -11.24 -11.68 -0.88
CA PRO A 118 -11.53 -12.70 0.09
C PRO A 118 -10.44 -12.78 1.16
N MET A 119 -10.80 -12.67 2.43
CA MET A 119 -9.88 -12.75 3.57
C MET A 119 -9.17 -14.11 3.75
N PRO A 120 -9.77 -15.29 3.36
CA PRO A 120 -9.11 -16.58 3.53
C PRO A 120 -7.76 -16.74 2.81
N HIS A 121 -7.44 -15.88 1.84
CA HIS A 121 -6.12 -15.92 1.18
C HIS A 121 -4.98 -15.55 2.12
N ILE A 122 -5.25 -14.73 3.15
CA ILE A 122 -4.25 -14.28 4.11
C ILE A 122 -3.87 -15.42 5.07
N ASP A 123 -4.83 -16.26 5.45
CA ASP A 123 -4.61 -17.36 6.41
C ASP A 123 -3.60 -18.41 5.90
N ASN A 124 -3.45 -18.51 4.58
CA ASN A 124 -2.55 -19.45 3.93
C ASN A 124 -1.29 -18.80 3.34
N MET A 125 -1.15 -17.48 3.48
CA MET A 125 0.00 -16.73 2.97
C MET A 125 1.10 -16.64 4.01
N THR A 126 2.31 -17.04 3.65
CA THR A 126 3.47 -16.80 4.51
C THR A 126 3.90 -15.32 4.45
N VAL A 127 4.55 -14.84 5.50
CA VAL A 127 5.14 -13.49 5.52
C VAL A 127 6.11 -13.29 4.36
N ARG A 128 6.88 -14.33 3.99
CA ARG A 128 7.78 -14.27 2.83
C ARG A 128 7.01 -14.02 1.54
N GLN A 129 5.96 -14.77 1.27
CA GLN A 129 5.13 -14.57 0.08
C GLN A 129 4.49 -13.18 0.04
N LEU A 130 4.06 -12.66 1.19
CA LEU A 130 3.51 -11.31 1.28
C LEU A 130 4.56 -10.25 0.89
N ILE A 131 5.78 -10.36 1.43
CA ILE A 131 6.90 -9.46 1.09
C ILE A 131 7.23 -9.54 -0.41
N ASP A 132 7.31 -10.75 -0.94
CA ASP A 132 7.63 -10.98 -2.36
C ASP A 132 6.52 -10.42 -3.27
N ILE A 133 5.23 -10.57 -2.90
CA ILE A 133 4.11 -9.96 -3.64
C ILE A 133 4.22 -8.43 -3.61
N VAL A 134 4.53 -7.82 -2.46
CA VAL A 134 4.70 -6.37 -2.36
C VAL A 134 5.82 -5.90 -3.27
N ALA A 135 6.98 -6.56 -3.25
CA ALA A 135 8.10 -6.24 -4.15
C ALA A 135 7.73 -6.39 -5.63
N PHE A 136 6.98 -7.44 -5.97
CA PHE A 136 6.46 -7.61 -7.34
C PHE A 136 5.53 -6.46 -7.74
N LEU A 137 4.58 -6.09 -6.91
CA LEU A 137 3.64 -5.01 -7.20
C LEU A 137 4.35 -3.66 -7.30
N ASP A 138 5.22 -3.34 -6.34
CA ASP A 138 5.99 -2.10 -6.33
C ASP A 138 6.80 -1.94 -7.61
N SER A 139 7.46 -3.01 -8.06
CA SER A 139 8.23 -3.02 -9.31
C SER A 139 7.41 -2.73 -10.58
N ARG A 140 6.08 -2.68 -10.50
CA ARG A 140 5.18 -2.44 -11.64
C ARG A 140 4.67 -1.02 -11.73
N TYR A 141 4.82 -0.21 -10.68
CA TYR A 141 4.43 1.19 -10.71
C TYR A 141 5.54 2.05 -11.30
N ILE A 142 5.15 2.99 -12.15
CA ILE A 142 6.03 3.98 -12.76
C ILE A 142 5.51 5.36 -12.38
N LEU A 143 6.33 6.13 -11.66
CA LEU A 143 5.96 7.49 -11.31
C LEU A 143 5.99 8.37 -12.56
N THR A 144 4.90 9.06 -12.85
CA THR A 144 4.82 10.01 -13.96
C THR A 144 5.81 11.16 -13.76
N GLU A 145 6.53 11.57 -14.81
CA GLU A 145 7.47 12.69 -14.74
C GLU A 145 6.80 13.96 -14.19
N GLY A 146 7.44 14.61 -13.24
CA GLY A 146 6.96 15.83 -12.59
C GLY A 146 6.33 15.62 -11.20
N TYR A 147 6.15 14.40 -10.76
CA TYR A 147 5.75 14.08 -9.40
C TYR A 147 6.94 13.49 -8.64
N THR A 148 7.27 14.07 -7.49
CA THR A 148 8.27 13.51 -6.57
C THR A 148 7.57 12.57 -5.61
N SER A 149 8.11 11.36 -5.45
CA SER A 149 7.73 10.51 -4.32
C SER A 149 8.08 11.26 -3.02
N ASN A 150 7.08 11.62 -2.23
CA ASN A 150 7.33 12.05 -0.86
C ASN A 150 7.71 10.79 -0.06
N LEU A 151 9.00 10.52 -0.01
CA LEU A 151 9.62 9.56 0.90
C LEU A 151 9.61 10.10 2.33
#